data_d0a5cd9d4dc6e71cbbac74398beeb345
#
_entry.id   d0a5cd9d4dc6e71cbbac74398beeb345
#
_cell.length_a   1.000
_cell.length_b   1.000
_cell.length_c   1.000
_cell.angle_alpha   90.00
_cell.angle_beta   90.00
_cell.angle_gamma   90.00
#
_symmetry.space_group_name_H-M   'P 1'
#
loop_
_entity.id
_entity.type
_entity.pdbx_description
1 polymer ?
#
loop_
_entity_poly.entity_id
_entity_poly.type
_entity_poly.pdbx_seq_one_letter_code
_entity_poly.pdbx_strand_id
1 'polypeptide(L)'
;MRIRCKPWAKPELEACGFCINDPEAIKGKWRNEFGNSKPVYLELGCGKGGFISKAASSDCGKNFIAVDIKNEMLVLAKRKIEAEYEKNSLKFDNIRIFIKNIMQIDSVFSKEDGIERIYINFCNPWPKSKHKKRRLTHYRQLIKYKEFLNGEIWFKTDDDDLFAESVEYFE
;
A
#
# COMPACT_ATOMS: atom_id res chain seq x y z
N MET A 1 -17.80 5.98 6.64
CA MET A 1 -17.82 5.76 8.11
C MET A 1 -16.67 6.52 8.75
N ARG A 2 -16.95 7.28 9.81
CA ARG A 2 -15.91 8.01 10.55
C ARG A 2 -15.23 7.04 11.52
N ILE A 3 -13.97 6.71 11.28
CA ILE A 3 -13.19 5.86 12.19
C ILE A 3 -12.83 6.69 13.43
N ARG A 4 -13.11 6.12 14.61
CA ARG A 4 -12.80 6.75 15.91
C ARG A 4 -11.28 6.75 16.11
N CYS A 5 -10.71 7.88 16.48
CA CYS A 5 -9.30 8.01 16.81
C CYS A 5 -8.91 7.07 17.97
N LYS A 6 -7.77 6.39 17.83
CA LYS A 6 -7.19 5.50 18.84
C LYS A 6 -5.80 6.01 19.20
N PRO A 7 -5.62 6.68 20.33
CA PRO A 7 -4.35 7.34 20.68
C PRO A 7 -3.15 6.39 20.74
N TRP A 8 -3.38 5.12 21.03
CA TRP A 8 -2.34 4.08 21.11
C TRP A 8 -1.85 3.57 19.73
N ALA A 9 -2.60 3.84 18.64
CA ALA A 9 -2.29 3.28 17.33
C ALA A 9 -0.95 3.81 16.78
N LYS A 10 -0.71 5.11 16.86
CA LYS A 10 0.53 5.72 16.35
C LYS A 10 1.77 5.24 17.11
N PRO A 11 1.82 5.28 18.47
CA PRO A 11 2.96 4.74 19.22
C PRO A 11 3.25 3.27 18.93
N GLU A 12 2.22 2.44 18.75
CA GLU A 12 2.39 1.02 18.41
C GLU A 12 3.03 0.83 17.04
N LEU A 13 2.64 1.64 16.04
CA LEU A 13 3.24 1.62 14.72
C LEU A 13 4.70 2.11 14.75
N GLU A 14 4.99 3.18 15.48
CA GLU A 14 6.35 3.72 15.61
C GLU A 14 7.32 2.72 16.25
N ALA A 15 6.84 1.87 17.14
CA ALA A 15 7.63 0.81 17.78
C ALA A 15 7.78 -0.46 16.94
N CYS A 16 7.07 -0.59 15.83
CA CYS A 16 7.07 -1.79 14.99
C CYS A 16 8.29 -1.83 14.06
N GLY A 17 9.03 -2.94 14.09
CA GLY A 17 10.27 -3.10 13.32
C GLY A 17 10.12 -3.15 11.79
N PHE A 18 8.93 -3.48 11.27
CA PHE A 18 8.65 -3.45 9.83
C PHE A 18 7.76 -2.26 9.40
N CYS A 19 7.48 -1.33 10.30
CA CYS A 19 6.83 -0.07 9.98
C CYS A 19 7.89 1.01 9.70
N ILE A 20 7.78 1.66 8.56
CA ILE A 20 8.69 2.74 8.16
C ILE A 20 8.13 4.07 8.62
N ASN A 21 8.84 4.76 9.52
CA ASN A 21 8.38 6.02 10.11
C ASN A 21 8.64 7.23 9.19
N ASP A 22 9.68 7.18 8.37
CA ASP A 22 10.01 8.22 7.38
C ASP A 22 10.23 7.60 5.99
N PRO A 23 9.15 7.27 5.29
CA PRO A 23 9.26 6.61 3.99
C PRO A 23 9.85 7.50 2.89
N GLU A 24 9.77 8.82 3.02
CA GLU A 24 10.35 9.76 2.05
C GLU A 24 11.88 9.76 2.10
N ALA A 25 12.46 9.55 3.29
CA ALA A 25 13.92 9.51 3.48
C ALA A 25 14.59 8.33 2.75
N ILE A 26 13.83 7.29 2.43
CA ILE A 26 14.34 6.09 1.74
C ILE A 26 13.91 5.99 0.27
N LYS A 27 13.36 7.06 -0.29
CA LYS A 27 13.04 7.11 -1.72
C LYS A 27 14.28 6.78 -2.57
N GLY A 28 14.14 5.84 -3.50
CA GLY A 28 15.23 5.32 -4.32
C GLY A 28 16.13 4.30 -3.62
N LYS A 29 15.83 3.95 -2.35
CA LYS A 29 16.64 3.06 -1.51
C LYS A 29 15.85 1.90 -0.90
N TRP A 30 14.64 1.63 -1.37
CA TRP A 30 13.79 0.55 -0.83
C TRP A 30 14.43 -0.83 -0.95
N ARG A 31 15.25 -1.06 -1.99
CA ARG A 31 16.02 -2.31 -2.11
C ARG A 31 17.02 -2.49 -0.97
N ASN A 32 17.64 -1.39 -0.51
CA ASN A 32 18.54 -1.42 0.64
C ASN A 32 17.78 -1.71 1.93
N GLU A 33 16.58 -1.15 2.07
CA GLU A 33 15.70 -1.40 3.21
C GLU A 33 15.31 -2.89 3.33
N PHE A 34 15.04 -3.56 2.23
CA PHE A 34 14.79 -5.00 2.20
C PHE A 34 16.08 -5.84 2.21
N GLY A 35 17.22 -5.26 1.90
CA GLY A 35 18.51 -5.98 1.81
C GLY A 35 18.60 -6.98 0.67
N ASN A 36 17.76 -6.84 -0.36
CA ASN A 36 17.74 -7.71 -1.54
C ASN A 36 17.17 -6.98 -2.76
N SER A 37 17.23 -7.63 -3.93
CA SER A 37 16.74 -7.09 -5.21
C SER A 37 15.46 -7.77 -5.72
N LYS A 38 14.71 -8.45 -4.84
CA LYS A 38 13.43 -9.05 -5.23
C LYS A 38 12.44 -8.01 -5.71
N PRO A 39 11.52 -8.37 -6.62
CA PRO A 39 10.45 -7.47 -7.07
C PRO A 39 9.63 -6.97 -5.88
N VAL A 40 9.22 -5.71 -5.94
CA VAL A 40 8.39 -5.08 -4.90
C VAL A 40 6.96 -4.96 -5.39
N TYR A 41 6.03 -5.46 -4.60
CA TYR A 41 4.59 -5.38 -4.81
C TYR A 41 3.97 -4.45 -3.76
N LEU A 42 3.24 -3.45 -4.21
CA LEU A 42 2.72 -2.36 -3.39
C LEU A 42 1.19 -2.42 -3.32
N GLU A 43 0.61 -2.48 -2.14
CA GLU A 43 -0.83 -2.29 -1.94
C GLU A 43 -1.13 -0.86 -1.47
N LEU A 44 -1.94 -0.15 -2.24
CA LEU A 44 -2.41 1.19 -1.93
C LEU A 44 -3.78 1.15 -1.25
N GLY A 45 -3.86 1.65 -0.01
CA GLY A 45 -5.07 1.59 0.77
C GLY A 45 -5.33 0.21 1.37
N CYS A 46 -4.36 -0.33 2.10
CA CYS A 46 -4.42 -1.71 2.61
C CYS A 46 -5.50 -1.93 3.69
N GLY A 47 -6.06 -0.86 4.25
CA GLY A 47 -7.06 -0.95 5.30
C GLY A 47 -6.59 -1.77 6.49
N LYS A 48 -7.37 -2.79 6.87
CA LYS A 48 -7.05 -3.70 7.98
C LYS A 48 -6.07 -4.83 7.63
N GLY A 49 -5.49 -4.80 6.42
CA GLY A 49 -4.44 -5.72 6.01
C GLY A 49 -4.89 -7.13 5.63
N GLY A 50 -6.16 -7.32 5.27
CA GLY A 50 -6.68 -8.65 4.92
C GLY A 50 -6.01 -9.27 3.71
N PHE A 51 -5.70 -8.49 2.69
CA PHE A 51 -4.98 -8.95 1.50
C PHE A 51 -3.48 -9.06 1.76
N ILE A 52 -2.84 -7.97 2.20
CA ILE A 52 -1.38 -7.92 2.30
C ILE A 52 -0.79 -8.94 3.27
N SER A 53 -1.47 -9.22 4.39
CA SER A 53 -1.00 -10.21 5.37
C SER A 53 -0.86 -11.60 4.75
N LYS A 54 -1.82 -12.01 3.94
CA LYS A 54 -1.81 -13.31 3.24
C LYS A 54 -0.89 -13.32 2.04
N ALA A 55 -0.91 -12.27 1.22
CA ALA A 55 -0.06 -12.18 0.04
C ALA A 55 1.43 -12.26 0.41
N ALA A 56 1.86 -11.46 1.39
CA ALA A 56 3.24 -11.43 1.81
C ALA A 56 3.70 -12.71 2.52
N SER A 57 2.85 -13.31 3.36
CA SER A 57 3.17 -14.56 4.04
C SER A 57 3.21 -15.78 3.12
N SER A 58 2.56 -15.71 1.95
CA SER A 58 2.50 -16.82 0.99
C SER A 58 3.60 -16.78 -0.07
N ASP A 59 4.28 -15.66 -0.26
CA ASP A 59 5.26 -15.48 -1.33
C ASP A 59 6.52 -14.78 -0.84
N CYS A 60 7.44 -15.56 -0.30
CA CYS A 60 8.75 -15.05 0.14
C CYS A 60 9.70 -14.70 -1.02
N GLY A 61 9.33 -14.98 -2.26
CA GLY A 61 10.08 -14.61 -3.47
C GLY A 61 9.95 -13.13 -3.85
N LYS A 62 9.07 -12.39 -3.18
CA LYS A 62 8.80 -10.98 -3.43
C LYS A 62 8.83 -10.18 -2.14
N ASN A 63 9.08 -8.89 -2.28
CA ASN A 63 8.93 -7.91 -1.22
C ASN A 63 7.55 -7.24 -1.33
N PHE A 64 6.93 -6.97 -0.20
CA PHE A 64 5.61 -6.36 -0.13
C PHE A 64 5.64 -5.07 0.68
N ILE A 65 4.91 -4.06 0.19
CA ILE A 65 4.72 -2.79 0.88
C ILE A 65 3.22 -2.51 0.96
N ALA A 66 2.73 -2.11 2.13
CA ALA A 66 1.35 -1.70 2.33
C ALA A 66 1.27 -0.28 2.88
N VAL A 67 0.35 0.50 2.33
CA VAL A 67 0.16 1.91 2.68
C VAL A 67 -1.30 2.17 3.04
N ASP A 68 -1.50 2.90 4.12
CA ASP A 68 -2.80 3.49 4.45
C ASP A 68 -2.60 4.90 5.02
N ILE A 69 -3.64 5.72 4.97
CA ILE A 69 -3.61 7.08 5.50
C ILE A 69 -3.93 7.15 7.00
N LYS A 70 -4.55 6.09 7.55
CA LYS A 70 -5.07 6.08 8.92
C LYS A 70 -4.29 5.15 9.83
N ASN A 71 -3.76 5.71 10.92
CA ASN A 71 -3.09 4.92 11.96
C ASN A 71 -3.97 3.79 12.50
N GLU A 72 -5.26 4.07 12.70
CA GLU A 72 -6.24 3.12 13.23
C GLU A 72 -6.48 1.91 12.32
N MET A 73 -6.31 2.08 11.02
CA MET A 73 -6.40 0.99 10.05
C MET A 73 -5.08 0.23 9.97
N LEU A 74 -3.97 0.97 9.83
CA LEU A 74 -2.66 0.36 9.65
C LEU A 74 -2.21 -0.45 10.87
N VAL A 75 -2.58 -0.03 12.09
CA VAL A 75 -2.27 -0.82 13.30
C VAL A 75 -3.00 -2.17 13.31
N LEU A 76 -4.21 -2.23 12.76
CA LEU A 76 -4.92 -3.51 12.60
C LEU A 76 -4.27 -4.37 11.51
N ALA A 77 -3.81 -3.74 10.43
CA ALA A 77 -3.03 -4.43 9.40
C ALA A 77 -1.73 -5.00 9.97
N LYS A 78 -0.99 -4.22 10.76
CA LYS A 78 0.21 -4.67 11.50
C LYS A 78 -0.07 -5.94 12.29
N ARG A 79 -1.09 -5.91 13.15
CA ARG A 79 -1.45 -7.07 14.00
C ARG A 79 -1.85 -8.30 13.18
N LYS A 80 -2.54 -8.09 12.07
CA LYS A 80 -2.90 -9.19 11.17
C LYS A 80 -1.69 -9.78 10.45
N ILE A 81 -0.74 -8.96 10.03
CA ILE A 81 0.54 -9.40 9.47
C ILE A 81 1.31 -10.21 10.51
N GLU A 82 1.43 -9.71 11.74
CA GLU A 82 2.09 -10.42 12.83
C GLU A 82 1.49 -11.82 13.05
N ALA A 83 0.16 -11.91 13.13
CA ALA A 83 -0.54 -13.17 13.31
C ALA A 83 -0.32 -14.17 12.17
N GLU A 84 -0.35 -13.72 10.90
CA GLU A 84 -0.10 -14.58 9.74
C GLU A 84 1.36 -15.05 9.68
N TYR A 85 2.31 -14.17 9.98
CA TYR A 85 3.74 -14.51 9.98
C TYR A 85 4.09 -15.47 11.12
N GLU A 86 3.55 -15.24 12.32
CA GLU A 86 3.71 -16.14 13.46
C GLU A 86 3.15 -17.52 13.16
N LYS A 87 1.93 -17.60 12.62
CA LYS A 87 1.28 -18.85 12.21
C LYS A 87 2.12 -19.65 11.23
N ASN A 88 2.82 -18.98 10.32
CA ASN A 88 3.66 -19.63 9.29
C ASN A 88 5.14 -19.69 9.69
N SER A 89 5.51 -19.32 10.90
CA SER A 89 6.90 -19.29 11.40
C SER A 89 7.86 -18.49 10.51
N LEU A 90 7.39 -17.35 10.01
CA LEU A 90 8.13 -16.47 9.10
C LEU A 90 8.77 -15.29 9.84
N LYS A 91 9.86 -14.78 9.28
CA LYS A 91 10.47 -13.50 9.67
C LYS A 91 9.86 -12.37 8.83
N PHE A 92 9.85 -11.15 9.37
CA PHE A 92 9.33 -9.96 8.69
C PHE A 92 10.32 -9.36 7.67
N ASP A 93 10.97 -10.21 6.88
CA ASP A 93 12.03 -9.80 5.95
C ASP A 93 11.48 -9.19 4.65
N ASN A 94 10.30 -9.62 4.22
CA ASN A 94 9.70 -9.26 2.93
C ASN A 94 8.48 -8.37 3.04
N ILE A 95 8.23 -7.74 4.18
CA ILE A 95 7.07 -6.85 4.41
C ILE A 95 7.50 -5.54 5.05
N ARG A 96 6.98 -4.42 4.52
CA ARG A 96 7.06 -3.09 5.12
C ARG A 96 5.71 -2.40 5.03
N ILE A 97 5.38 -1.61 6.04
CA ILE A 97 4.14 -0.83 6.07
C ILE A 97 4.45 0.61 6.48
N PHE A 98 3.67 1.57 6.03
CA PHE A 98 3.80 2.96 6.45
C PHE A 98 2.52 3.76 6.28
N ILE A 99 2.44 4.89 6.98
CA ILE A 99 1.37 5.88 6.87
C ILE A 99 1.75 6.91 5.80
N LYS A 100 0.88 7.08 4.81
CA LYS A 100 1.01 8.15 3.81
C LYS A 100 -0.34 8.45 3.17
N ASN A 101 -0.55 9.72 2.84
CA ASN A 101 -1.59 10.09 1.89
C ASN A 101 -1.17 9.65 0.48
N ILE A 102 -1.93 8.74 -0.12
CA ILE A 102 -1.62 8.16 -1.44
C ILE A 102 -1.57 9.22 -2.54
N MET A 103 -2.24 10.35 -2.37
CA MET A 103 -2.13 11.48 -3.30
C MET A 103 -0.70 12.05 -3.40
N GLN A 104 0.17 11.71 -2.46
CA GLN A 104 1.59 12.12 -2.40
C GLN A 104 2.55 10.94 -2.47
N ILE A 105 2.12 9.81 -3.01
CA ILE A 105 2.92 8.57 -3.04
C ILE A 105 4.19 8.69 -3.90
N ASP A 106 4.16 9.58 -4.88
CA ASP A 106 5.31 9.94 -5.72
C ASP A 106 6.49 10.54 -4.94
N SER A 107 6.25 11.07 -3.73
CA SER A 107 7.33 11.51 -2.84
C SER A 107 8.09 10.36 -2.17
N VAL A 108 7.56 9.14 -2.21
CA VAL A 108 8.08 7.97 -1.49
C VAL A 108 8.86 7.02 -2.40
N PHE A 109 8.49 6.94 -3.67
CA PHE A 109 9.04 5.96 -4.61
C PHE A 109 9.66 6.61 -5.85
N SER A 110 10.65 5.92 -6.41
CA SER A 110 11.28 6.21 -7.69
C SER A 110 11.45 4.93 -8.52
N LYS A 111 11.89 5.04 -9.76
CA LYS A 111 12.10 3.89 -10.67
C LYS A 111 13.08 2.86 -10.11
N GLU A 112 14.08 3.31 -9.35
CA GLU A 112 15.12 2.47 -8.77
C GLU A 112 14.59 1.53 -7.68
N ASP A 113 13.42 1.83 -7.10
CA ASP A 113 12.86 1.06 -6.00
C ASP A 113 12.29 -0.31 -6.42
N GLY A 114 12.13 -0.54 -7.72
CA GLY A 114 11.74 -1.83 -8.26
C GLY A 114 10.29 -2.21 -7.99
N ILE A 115 9.38 -1.23 -7.96
CA ILE A 115 7.95 -1.48 -7.85
C ILE A 115 7.45 -2.08 -9.16
N GLU A 116 7.08 -3.36 -9.14
CA GLU A 116 6.63 -4.09 -10.34
C GLU A 116 5.12 -4.31 -10.37
N ARG A 117 4.44 -4.17 -9.24
CA ARG A 117 2.99 -4.29 -9.18
C ARG A 117 2.39 -3.38 -8.13
N ILE A 118 1.29 -2.72 -8.50
CA ILE A 118 0.44 -1.99 -7.58
C ILE A 118 -0.89 -2.73 -7.47
N TYR A 119 -1.31 -3.04 -6.25
CA TYR A 119 -2.64 -3.53 -5.93
C TYR A 119 -3.51 -2.39 -5.42
N ILE A 120 -4.70 -2.27 -6.00
CA ILE A 120 -5.76 -1.37 -5.55
C ILE A 120 -7.01 -2.22 -5.33
N ASN A 121 -7.28 -2.56 -4.07
CA ASN A 121 -8.35 -3.48 -3.69
C ASN A 121 -9.46 -2.74 -2.93
N PHE A 122 -10.66 -2.69 -3.50
CA PHE A 122 -11.85 -2.14 -2.86
C PHE A 122 -11.66 -0.74 -2.27
N CYS A 123 -11.02 0.13 -3.02
CA CYS A 123 -10.79 1.51 -2.62
C CYS A 123 -12.10 2.32 -2.57
N ASN A 124 -12.09 3.47 -1.89
CA ASN A 124 -13.24 4.34 -1.79
C ASN A 124 -13.68 4.82 -3.19
N PRO A 125 -14.94 4.57 -3.60
CA PRO A 125 -15.42 4.90 -4.93
C PRO A 125 -15.64 6.39 -5.17
N TRP A 126 -15.75 7.22 -4.12
CA TRP A 126 -16.00 8.67 -4.24
C TRP A 126 -17.12 8.99 -5.23
N PRO A 127 -18.39 8.63 -4.96
CA PRO A 127 -19.48 8.69 -5.97
C PRO A 127 -19.85 10.11 -6.41
N LYS A 128 -19.61 11.12 -5.56
CA LYS A 128 -19.89 12.51 -5.90
C LYS A 128 -18.87 13.05 -6.90
N SER A 129 -19.33 13.65 -8.02
CA SER A 129 -18.50 14.17 -9.11
C SER A 129 -17.34 15.05 -8.64
N LYS A 130 -17.59 15.96 -7.69
CA LYS A 130 -16.56 16.84 -7.12
C LYS A 130 -15.43 16.10 -6.39
N HIS A 131 -15.64 14.82 -6.03
CA HIS A 131 -14.67 14.01 -5.30
C HIS A 131 -13.99 12.95 -6.17
N LYS A 132 -14.40 12.73 -7.42
CA LYS A 132 -13.84 11.71 -8.31
C LYS A 132 -12.32 11.80 -8.47
N LYS A 133 -11.77 13.01 -8.45
CA LYS A 133 -10.31 13.26 -8.47
C LYS A 133 -9.53 12.65 -7.29
N ARG A 134 -10.22 12.18 -6.24
CA ARG A 134 -9.64 11.47 -5.08
C ARG A 134 -9.56 9.96 -5.27
N ARG A 135 -10.13 9.43 -6.35
CA ARG A 135 -10.05 8.00 -6.67
C ARG A 135 -8.62 7.59 -6.92
N LEU A 136 -8.21 6.45 -6.39
CA LEU A 136 -6.85 5.93 -6.58
C LEU A 136 -6.56 5.56 -8.04
N THR A 137 -7.59 5.30 -8.84
CA THR A 137 -7.51 5.01 -10.28
C THR A 137 -7.68 6.22 -11.18
N HIS A 138 -7.91 7.42 -10.62
CA HIS A 138 -8.07 8.63 -11.42
C HIS A 138 -6.79 8.94 -12.21
N TYR A 139 -6.90 9.43 -13.46
CA TYR A 139 -5.77 9.67 -14.35
C TYR A 139 -4.65 10.50 -13.72
N ARG A 140 -4.99 11.51 -12.90
CA ARG A 140 -4.00 12.31 -12.15
C ARG A 140 -3.13 11.48 -11.22
N GLN A 141 -3.70 10.43 -10.66
CA GLN A 141 -2.99 9.53 -9.78
C GLN A 141 -2.18 8.50 -10.59
N LEU A 142 -2.75 8.01 -11.69
CA LEU A 142 -2.05 7.10 -12.61
C LEU A 142 -0.77 7.72 -13.20
N ILE A 143 -0.78 9.01 -13.50
CA ILE A 143 0.42 9.73 -13.96
C ILE A 143 1.53 9.65 -12.89
N LYS A 144 1.19 9.82 -11.61
CA LYS A 144 2.17 9.68 -10.52
C LYS A 144 2.72 8.27 -10.40
N TYR A 145 1.87 7.25 -10.57
CA TYR A 145 2.33 5.85 -10.54
C TYR A 145 3.31 5.56 -11.67
N LYS A 146 3.13 6.17 -12.85
CA LYS A 146 4.08 6.03 -13.97
C LYS A 146 5.50 6.49 -13.63
N GLU A 147 5.67 7.40 -12.69
CA GLU A 147 6.98 7.91 -12.29
C GLU A 147 7.84 6.84 -11.61
N PHE A 148 7.23 5.84 -10.97
CA PHE A 148 7.96 4.83 -10.22
C PHE A 148 7.61 3.38 -10.56
N LEU A 149 6.45 3.12 -11.15
CA LEU A 149 6.01 1.76 -11.48
C LEU A 149 6.76 1.23 -12.71
N ASN A 150 7.33 0.03 -12.57
CA ASN A 150 8.02 -0.70 -13.63
C ASN A 150 7.20 -1.87 -14.22
N GLY A 151 5.95 -2.01 -13.83
CA GLY A 151 5.11 -3.14 -14.21
C GLY A 151 3.64 -2.76 -14.35
N GLU A 152 2.78 -3.40 -13.62
CA GLU A 152 1.33 -3.37 -13.84
C GLU A 152 0.53 -2.98 -12.59
N ILE A 153 -0.71 -2.55 -12.82
CA ILE A 153 -1.69 -2.27 -11.76
C ILE A 153 -2.75 -3.35 -11.77
N TRP A 154 -2.99 -3.97 -10.63
CA TRP A 154 -4.08 -4.91 -10.40
C TRP A 154 -5.17 -4.21 -9.60
N PHE A 155 -6.28 -3.96 -10.26
CA PHE A 155 -7.40 -3.23 -9.69
C PHE A 155 -8.60 -4.14 -9.49
N LYS A 156 -9.22 -4.06 -8.31
CA LYS A 156 -10.40 -4.81 -7.94
C LYS A 156 -11.37 -3.93 -7.17
N THR A 157 -12.64 -3.95 -7.58
CA THR A 157 -13.74 -3.24 -6.92
C THR A 157 -15.05 -3.97 -7.12
N ASP A 158 -16.01 -3.72 -6.23
CA ASP A 158 -17.41 -4.13 -6.33
C ASP A 158 -18.35 -2.96 -6.74
N ASP A 159 -17.77 -1.80 -7.04
CA ASP A 159 -18.49 -0.61 -7.50
C ASP A 159 -18.40 -0.50 -9.03
N ASP A 160 -19.54 -0.70 -9.71
CA ASP A 160 -19.61 -0.73 -11.17
C ASP A 160 -19.24 0.60 -11.82
N ASP A 161 -19.63 1.74 -11.23
CA ASP A 161 -19.32 3.07 -11.76
C ASP A 161 -17.82 3.36 -11.64
N LEU A 162 -17.22 3.01 -10.50
CA LEU A 162 -15.78 3.14 -10.30
C LEU A 162 -15.03 2.25 -11.28
N PHE A 163 -15.48 1.01 -11.50
CA PHE A 163 -14.85 0.09 -12.43
C PHE A 163 -14.87 0.64 -13.86
N ALA A 164 -16.06 1.02 -14.36
CA ALA A 164 -16.23 1.53 -15.72
C ALA A 164 -15.36 2.77 -15.98
N GLU A 165 -15.39 3.76 -15.11
CA GLU A 165 -14.54 4.97 -15.27
C GLU A 165 -13.04 4.66 -15.13
N SER A 166 -12.68 3.69 -14.28
CA SER A 166 -11.27 3.30 -14.12
C SER A 166 -10.71 2.66 -15.40
N VAL A 167 -11.48 1.83 -16.06
CA VAL A 167 -11.10 1.25 -17.38
C VAL A 167 -10.79 2.35 -18.38
N GLU A 168 -11.64 3.38 -18.47
CA GLU A 168 -11.40 4.54 -19.35
C GLU A 168 -10.10 5.29 -19.00
N TYR A 169 -9.74 5.37 -17.72
CA TYR A 169 -8.48 6.02 -17.30
C TYR A 169 -7.23 5.18 -17.59
N PHE A 170 -7.38 3.87 -17.69
CA PHE A 170 -6.26 2.96 -18.02
C PHE A 170 -5.93 2.92 -19.51
N GLU A 171 -6.87 3.30 -20.38
CA GLU A 171 -6.68 3.42 -21.82
C GLU A 171 -5.87 4.67 -22.21
#